data_3e1271e617aa3ec38bab478546d6091b
#
_entry.id   3e1271e617aa3ec38bab478546d6091b
#
_cell.length_a   1.000
_cell.length_b   1.000
_cell.length_c   1.000
_cell.angle_alpha   90.00
_cell.angle_beta   90.00
_cell.angle_gamma   90.00
#
_symmetry.space_group_name_H-M   'P 1'
#
loop_
_entity.id
_entity.type
_entity.pdbx_description
1 polymer ?
#
loop_
_entity_poly.entity_id
_entity_poly.type
_entity_poly.pdbx_seq_one_letter_code
_entity_poly.pdbx_strand_id
1 'polypeptide(L)'
;MTGRSIHGSTTDNRPETIEETAAGVTARGGKGIAVRCDHTDSTDVCRLFEGIKDQHGRIDLLVNSVFGGSESSLPRAGGRRFWERSEEHWDAMMVAGAHAYVLTARNAVPLMIPQQKGLIINITAQLDNTISANLYYDLAMNAVNRMTLVMEKELKEYNVSAVALCPGWMRTERVVDAGFGPEDGATETTAYVGRAVVALATDAHVASLSGRAIEVAELARTYGFTDVDGTRLFTH
;
A
#
# COMPACT_ATOMS: atom_id res chain seq x y z
N MET A 1 -6.82 1.59 -11.06
CA MET A 1 -5.41 1.75 -10.66
C MET A 1 -5.05 3.22 -10.75
N THR A 2 -4.28 3.71 -9.79
CA THR A 2 -3.89 5.12 -9.77
C THR A 2 -2.40 5.24 -9.51
N GLY A 3 -1.75 6.26 -10.07
CA GLY A 3 -0.33 6.52 -9.93
C GLY A 3 0.12 7.63 -10.87
N ARG A 4 1.40 7.99 -10.79
CA ARG A 4 1.99 9.04 -11.62
C ARG A 4 2.53 8.54 -12.95
N SER A 5 2.97 7.27 -13.02
CA SER A 5 3.59 6.67 -14.22
C SER A 5 2.51 6.24 -15.21
N ILE A 6 2.47 6.91 -16.35
CA ILE A 6 1.57 6.66 -17.48
C ILE A 6 2.38 6.42 -18.76
N HIS A 7 1.76 5.88 -19.81
CA HIS A 7 2.42 5.76 -21.11
C HIS A 7 2.98 7.11 -21.58
N GLY A 8 4.26 7.10 -21.92
CA GLY A 8 4.99 8.30 -22.38
C GLY A 8 5.48 9.25 -21.28
N SER A 9 5.13 9.01 -20.01
CA SER A 9 5.61 9.81 -18.88
C SER A 9 5.67 8.96 -17.61
N THR A 10 6.82 8.41 -17.32
CA THR A 10 7.04 7.53 -16.16
C THR A 10 7.93 8.20 -15.10
N THR A 11 7.75 7.82 -13.85
CA THR A 11 8.67 8.19 -12.78
C THR A 11 9.94 7.35 -12.86
N ASP A 12 11.09 7.97 -12.61
CA ASP A 12 12.41 7.30 -12.58
C ASP A 12 12.85 6.60 -13.87
N ASN A 13 12.30 6.97 -15.04
CA ASN A 13 12.52 6.30 -16.31
C ASN A 13 12.27 4.78 -16.28
N ARG A 14 11.39 4.35 -15.40
CA ARG A 14 11.00 2.94 -15.32
C ARG A 14 9.89 2.64 -16.33
N PRO A 15 9.86 1.43 -16.89
CA PRO A 15 8.89 1.09 -17.93
C PRO A 15 7.46 0.88 -17.39
N GLU A 16 7.31 0.56 -16.10
CA GLU A 16 6.03 0.14 -15.52
C GLU A 16 5.03 1.29 -15.46
N THR A 17 3.80 1.06 -15.93
CA THR A 17 2.72 2.05 -15.99
C THR A 17 1.42 1.55 -15.36
N ILE A 18 0.55 2.48 -15.00
CA ILE A 18 -0.78 2.14 -14.46
C ILE A 18 -1.68 1.53 -15.54
N GLU A 19 -1.47 1.86 -16.82
CA GLU A 19 -2.21 1.30 -17.94
C GLU A 19 -1.88 -0.19 -18.13
N GLU A 20 -0.61 -0.59 -18.03
CA GLU A 20 -0.20 -2.00 -18.08
C GLU A 20 -0.82 -2.79 -16.93
N THR A 21 -0.83 -2.20 -15.72
CA THR A 21 -1.47 -2.81 -14.56
C THR A 21 -2.99 -2.97 -14.79
N ALA A 22 -3.66 -1.94 -15.33
CA ALA A 22 -5.08 -2.00 -15.66
C ALA A 22 -5.39 -3.04 -16.74
N ALA A 23 -4.53 -3.13 -17.77
CA ALA A 23 -4.63 -4.17 -18.81
C ALA A 23 -4.47 -5.58 -18.20
N GLY A 24 -3.54 -5.74 -17.25
CA GLY A 24 -3.35 -6.99 -16.52
C GLY A 24 -4.58 -7.41 -15.71
N VAL A 25 -5.30 -6.46 -15.10
CA VAL A 25 -6.59 -6.72 -14.42
C VAL A 25 -7.64 -7.18 -15.43
N THR A 26 -7.73 -6.50 -16.56
CA THR A 26 -8.70 -6.83 -17.62
C THR A 26 -8.43 -8.20 -18.22
N ALA A 27 -7.17 -8.56 -18.47
CA ALA A 27 -6.76 -9.86 -18.96
C ALA A 27 -7.12 -11.03 -18.01
N ARG A 28 -7.30 -10.74 -16.71
CA ARG A 28 -7.73 -11.69 -15.69
C ARG A 28 -9.24 -11.71 -15.44
N GLY A 29 -10.02 -11.06 -16.31
CA GLY A 29 -11.49 -11.06 -16.25
C GLY A 29 -12.10 -9.93 -15.40
N GLY A 30 -11.28 -9.03 -14.84
CA GLY A 30 -11.75 -7.83 -14.16
C GLY A 30 -11.96 -6.66 -15.13
N LYS A 31 -12.35 -5.50 -14.60
CA LYS A 31 -12.39 -4.23 -15.33
C LYS A 31 -11.29 -3.32 -14.79
N GLY A 32 -10.15 -3.30 -15.45
CA GLY A 32 -9.04 -2.41 -15.12
C GLY A 32 -9.29 -0.99 -15.63
N ILE A 33 -9.15 0.02 -14.76
CA ILE A 33 -9.25 1.43 -15.12
C ILE A 33 -7.98 2.11 -14.59
N ALA A 34 -7.23 2.77 -15.47
CA ALA A 34 -6.06 3.56 -15.11
C ALA A 34 -6.47 5.04 -15.00
N VAL A 35 -6.12 5.67 -13.89
CA VAL A 35 -6.35 7.12 -13.69
C VAL A 35 -5.06 7.73 -13.14
N ARG A 36 -4.47 8.67 -13.89
CA ARG A 36 -3.30 9.40 -13.40
C ARG A 36 -3.68 10.20 -12.15
N CYS A 37 -2.90 10.05 -11.11
CA CYS A 37 -3.07 10.78 -9.86
C CYS A 37 -1.72 10.88 -9.13
N ASP A 38 -1.35 12.08 -8.75
CA ASP A 38 -0.29 12.29 -7.76
C ASP A 38 -0.92 12.31 -6.38
N HIS A 39 -0.69 11.26 -5.61
CA HIS A 39 -1.27 11.12 -4.28
C HIS A 39 -0.67 12.06 -3.22
N THR A 40 0.34 12.85 -3.58
CA THR A 40 0.88 13.95 -2.76
C THR A 40 0.17 15.28 -3.03
N ASP A 41 -0.57 15.37 -4.13
CA ASP A 41 -1.34 16.56 -4.51
C ASP A 41 -2.83 16.40 -4.11
N SER A 42 -3.28 17.24 -3.20
CA SER A 42 -4.65 17.22 -2.70
C SER A 42 -5.69 17.47 -3.80
N THR A 43 -5.36 18.27 -4.80
CA THR A 43 -6.26 18.59 -5.93
C THR A 43 -6.43 17.37 -6.84
N ASP A 44 -5.33 16.65 -7.14
CA ASP A 44 -5.39 15.44 -7.95
C ASP A 44 -6.19 14.34 -7.22
N VAL A 45 -5.98 14.18 -5.92
CA VAL A 45 -6.73 13.22 -5.10
C VAL A 45 -8.22 13.58 -5.05
N CYS A 46 -8.57 14.85 -4.81
CA CYS A 46 -9.96 15.30 -4.81
C CYS A 46 -10.64 14.98 -6.13
N ARG A 47 -10.02 15.35 -7.25
CA ARG A 47 -10.53 15.09 -8.61
C ARG A 47 -10.73 13.60 -8.90
N LEU A 48 -9.80 12.75 -8.43
CA LEU A 48 -9.93 11.29 -8.54
C LEU A 48 -11.22 10.80 -7.86
N PHE A 49 -11.47 11.21 -6.62
CA PHE A 49 -12.62 10.74 -5.85
C PHE A 49 -13.94 11.37 -6.30
N GLU A 50 -13.94 12.59 -6.82
CA GLU A 50 -15.09 13.18 -7.52
C GLU A 50 -15.47 12.33 -8.74
N GLY A 51 -14.47 11.97 -9.57
CA GLY A 51 -14.70 11.09 -10.71
C GLY A 51 -15.23 9.70 -10.33
N ILE A 52 -14.74 9.11 -9.23
CA ILE A 52 -15.25 7.83 -8.71
C ILE A 52 -16.69 7.99 -8.23
N LYS A 53 -16.99 9.06 -7.51
CA LYS A 53 -18.35 9.38 -7.06
C LYS A 53 -19.32 9.48 -8.23
N ASP A 54 -18.96 10.23 -9.26
CA ASP A 54 -19.83 10.48 -10.42
C ASP A 54 -20.05 9.22 -11.26
N GLN A 55 -19.04 8.37 -11.42
CA GLN A 55 -19.11 7.18 -12.27
C GLN A 55 -19.63 5.93 -11.55
N HIS A 56 -19.37 5.81 -10.25
CA HIS A 56 -19.64 4.59 -9.49
C HIS A 56 -20.47 4.78 -8.22
N GLY A 57 -20.47 5.99 -7.66
CA GLY A 57 -21.24 6.35 -6.46
C GLY A 57 -20.74 5.71 -5.15
N ARG A 58 -19.75 4.81 -5.23
CA ARG A 58 -19.27 4.02 -4.09
C ARG A 58 -17.83 3.56 -4.22
N ILE A 59 -17.24 3.19 -3.08
CA ILE A 59 -15.99 2.44 -2.97
C ILE A 59 -16.18 1.33 -1.94
N ASP A 60 -15.80 0.09 -2.29
CA ASP A 60 -15.86 -1.06 -1.38
C ASP A 60 -14.51 -1.33 -0.72
N LEU A 61 -13.42 -1.10 -1.45
CA LEU A 61 -12.06 -1.34 -1.02
C LEU A 61 -11.13 -0.22 -1.47
N LEU A 62 -10.36 0.32 -0.53
CA LEU A 62 -9.20 1.18 -0.79
C LEU A 62 -7.93 0.45 -0.39
N VAL A 63 -6.97 0.32 -1.29
CA VAL A 63 -5.62 -0.16 -0.98
C VAL A 63 -4.63 0.98 -1.15
N ASN A 64 -4.07 1.45 -0.05
CA ASN A 64 -3.00 2.43 -0.04
C ASN A 64 -1.65 1.72 -0.11
N SER A 65 -0.93 1.91 -1.21
CA SER A 65 0.41 1.33 -1.46
C SER A 65 1.37 2.34 -2.11
N VAL A 66 1.15 3.62 -1.88
CA VAL A 66 2.02 4.69 -2.39
C VAL A 66 3.31 4.75 -1.58
N PHE A 67 4.44 4.82 -2.26
CA PHE A 67 5.75 4.92 -1.62
C PHE A 67 6.73 5.69 -2.50
N GLY A 68 7.22 6.84 -1.99
CA GLY A 68 8.17 7.70 -2.71
C GLY A 68 9.64 7.42 -2.41
N GLY A 69 9.94 6.64 -1.38
CA GLY A 69 11.29 6.46 -0.87
C GLY A 69 12.24 5.63 -1.73
N SER A 70 11.76 5.10 -2.84
CA SER A 70 12.56 4.34 -3.80
C SER A 70 12.87 5.12 -5.08
N GLU A 71 12.53 6.39 -5.17
CA GLU A 71 12.81 7.19 -6.38
C GLU A 71 14.31 7.37 -6.59
N SER A 72 14.77 7.25 -7.84
CA SER A 72 16.19 7.29 -8.18
C SER A 72 16.83 8.66 -8.00
N SER A 73 16.03 9.72 -7.97
CA SER A 73 16.45 11.07 -7.63
C SER A 73 16.92 11.20 -6.18
N LEU A 74 16.51 10.28 -5.31
CA LEU A 74 16.94 10.26 -3.93
C LEU A 74 18.33 9.60 -3.83
N PRO A 75 19.30 10.22 -3.14
CA PRO A 75 20.58 9.58 -2.86
C PRO A 75 20.33 8.23 -2.15
N ARG A 76 21.05 7.19 -2.53
CA ARG A 76 20.91 5.86 -1.90
C ARG A 76 20.99 6.00 -0.39
N ALA A 77 19.94 5.58 0.31
CA ALA A 77 19.78 5.76 1.75
C ALA A 77 20.69 4.87 2.61
N GLY A 78 21.40 3.92 1.99
CA GLY A 78 22.25 2.96 2.69
C GLY A 78 23.35 3.62 3.53
N GLY A 79 23.39 3.31 4.83
CA GLY A 79 24.47 3.70 5.72
C GLY A 79 24.50 5.16 6.20
N ARG A 80 23.62 6.02 5.71
CA ARG A 80 23.61 7.43 6.16
C ARG A 80 22.87 7.59 7.48
N ARG A 81 23.46 8.39 8.37
CA ARG A 81 22.83 8.79 9.62
C ARG A 81 21.65 9.75 9.34
N PHE A 82 20.67 9.83 10.25
CA PHE A 82 19.47 10.66 10.02
C PHE A 82 19.80 12.16 9.80
N TRP A 83 20.85 12.68 10.44
CA TRP A 83 21.29 14.08 10.27
C TRP A 83 22.07 14.35 8.96
N GLU A 84 22.36 13.32 8.18
CA GLU A 84 23.01 13.39 6.85
C GLU A 84 21.99 13.21 5.72
N ARG A 85 20.74 12.96 6.05
CA ARG A 85 19.66 12.76 5.07
C ARG A 85 19.05 14.09 4.70
N SER A 86 18.67 14.25 3.44
CA SER A 86 18.04 15.47 2.95
C SER A 86 16.55 15.54 3.30
N GLU A 87 15.97 16.74 3.17
CA GLU A 87 14.53 16.95 3.35
C GLU A 87 13.70 16.22 2.27
N GLU A 88 14.24 16.07 1.05
CA GLU A 88 13.58 15.29 -0.01
C GLU A 88 13.36 13.84 0.42
N HIS A 89 14.27 13.27 1.22
CA HIS A 89 14.06 11.94 1.81
C HIS A 89 12.93 11.95 2.84
N TRP A 90 12.82 13.01 3.62
CA TRP A 90 11.70 13.17 4.55
C TRP A 90 10.38 13.24 3.78
N ASP A 91 10.28 14.08 2.76
CA ASP A 91 9.09 14.23 1.94
C ASP A 91 8.72 12.92 1.24
N ALA A 92 9.69 12.21 0.70
CA ALA A 92 9.48 10.90 0.07
C ALA A 92 8.90 9.86 1.04
N MET A 93 9.31 9.88 2.31
CA MET A 93 8.82 8.93 3.32
C MET A 93 7.52 9.40 3.97
N MET A 94 7.45 10.67 4.38
CA MET A 94 6.33 11.18 5.17
C MET A 94 5.19 11.71 4.30
N VAL A 95 5.49 12.46 3.23
CA VAL A 95 4.46 13.02 2.35
C VAL A 95 3.95 11.98 1.38
N ALA A 96 4.82 11.33 0.62
CA ALA A 96 4.39 10.29 -0.33
C ALA A 96 4.08 8.93 0.34
N GLY A 97 4.54 8.71 1.57
CA GLY A 97 4.19 7.53 2.37
C GLY A 97 2.98 7.78 3.28
N ALA A 98 3.20 8.37 4.45
CA ALA A 98 2.16 8.45 5.48
C ALA A 98 1.03 9.45 5.16
N HIS A 99 1.36 10.69 4.73
CA HIS A 99 0.35 11.72 4.45
C HIS A 99 -0.55 11.34 3.27
N ALA A 100 0.01 10.76 2.21
CA ALA A 100 -0.78 10.32 1.05
C ALA A 100 -1.87 9.31 1.43
N TYR A 101 -1.63 8.45 2.41
CA TYR A 101 -2.61 7.48 2.91
C TYR A 101 -3.78 8.16 3.63
N VAL A 102 -3.47 9.14 4.49
CA VAL A 102 -4.50 9.96 5.16
C VAL A 102 -5.33 10.73 4.13
N LEU A 103 -4.65 11.39 3.18
CA LEU A 103 -5.31 12.18 2.15
C LEU A 103 -6.25 11.34 1.28
N THR A 104 -5.81 10.15 0.89
CA THR A 104 -6.60 9.21 0.09
C THR A 104 -7.79 8.67 0.90
N ALA A 105 -7.56 8.22 2.13
CA ALA A 105 -8.62 7.70 3.01
C ALA A 105 -9.67 8.77 3.32
N ARG A 106 -9.27 10.01 3.60
CA ARG A 106 -10.17 11.15 3.83
C ARG A 106 -11.17 11.37 2.69
N ASN A 107 -10.76 11.12 1.45
CA ASN A 107 -11.61 11.27 0.28
C ASN A 107 -12.43 10.00 -0.03
N ALA A 108 -11.94 8.81 0.34
CA ALA A 108 -12.63 7.55 0.13
C ALA A 108 -13.78 7.31 1.14
N VAL A 109 -13.55 7.63 2.41
CA VAL A 109 -14.49 7.36 3.52
C VAL A 109 -15.89 7.93 3.29
N PRO A 110 -16.08 9.16 2.78
CA PRO A 110 -17.42 9.67 2.45
C PRO A 110 -18.20 8.84 1.43
N LEU A 111 -17.53 8.02 0.62
CA LEU A 111 -18.16 7.09 -0.33
C LEU A 111 -18.43 5.71 0.29
N MET A 112 -17.81 5.39 1.44
CA MET A 112 -18.01 4.14 2.18
C MET A 112 -19.12 4.25 3.24
N ILE A 113 -19.20 5.39 3.92
CA ILE A 113 -20.15 5.63 5.03
C ILE A 113 -21.63 5.40 4.62
N PRO A 114 -22.13 5.94 3.49
CA PRO A 114 -23.54 5.77 3.12
C PRO A 114 -23.97 4.32 2.90
N GLN A 115 -23.04 3.46 2.51
CA GLN A 115 -23.32 2.04 2.30
C GLN A 115 -23.13 1.18 3.54
N GLN A 116 -22.67 1.77 4.66
CA GLN A 116 -22.35 1.07 5.91
C GLN A 116 -21.43 -0.15 5.67
N LYS A 117 -20.49 0.01 4.78
CA LYS A 117 -19.55 -1.04 4.39
C LYS A 117 -18.35 -0.43 3.67
N GLY A 118 -17.16 -0.87 4.04
CA GLY A 118 -15.91 -0.49 3.38
C GLY A 118 -14.71 -1.18 4.04
N LEU A 119 -13.64 -1.30 3.28
CA LEU A 119 -12.37 -1.80 3.78
C LEU A 119 -11.24 -0.90 3.28
N ILE A 120 -10.42 -0.43 4.20
CA ILE A 120 -9.17 0.28 3.92
C ILE A 120 -8.02 -0.65 4.27
N ILE A 121 -7.14 -0.92 3.31
CA ILE A 121 -5.90 -1.66 3.52
C ILE A 121 -4.73 -0.71 3.31
N ASN A 122 -3.97 -0.49 4.35
CA ASN A 122 -2.76 0.33 4.32
C ASN A 122 -1.53 -0.60 4.27
N ILE A 123 -0.78 -0.58 3.16
CA ILE A 123 0.46 -1.36 3.07
C ILE A 123 1.50 -0.69 3.97
N THR A 124 2.10 -1.47 4.85
CA THR A 124 3.05 -1.01 5.88
C THR A 124 4.28 -1.91 5.93
N ALA A 125 5.12 -1.68 6.90
CA ALA A 125 6.23 -2.54 7.28
C ALA A 125 6.45 -2.47 8.80
N GLN A 126 7.25 -3.38 9.33
CA GLN A 126 7.71 -3.39 10.72
C GLN A 126 6.57 -3.46 11.74
N LEU A 127 6.19 -4.68 12.11
CA LEU A 127 5.09 -4.91 13.06
C LEU A 127 5.53 -4.96 14.51
N ASP A 128 6.74 -5.34 14.76
CA ASP A 128 7.30 -5.49 16.12
C ASP A 128 8.26 -4.35 16.46
N ASN A 129 8.94 -4.47 17.57
CA ASN A 129 10.02 -3.56 17.97
C ASN A 129 11.27 -3.67 17.06
N THR A 130 11.13 -4.20 15.85
CA THR A 130 12.19 -4.23 14.85
C THR A 130 12.47 -2.82 14.38
N ILE A 131 13.69 -2.34 14.61
CA ILE A 131 14.10 -0.98 14.25
C ILE A 131 14.76 -1.01 12.88
N SER A 132 14.22 -0.21 11.96
CA SER A 132 14.89 0.03 10.69
C SER A 132 16.15 0.89 10.88
N ALA A 133 17.17 0.63 10.09
CA ALA A 133 18.34 1.51 10.02
C ALA A 133 18.04 2.87 9.33
N ASN A 134 16.79 3.13 8.93
CA ASN A 134 16.34 4.36 8.30
C ASN A 134 15.25 5.03 9.13
N LEU A 135 15.63 6.06 9.90
CA LEU A 135 14.71 6.79 10.78
C LEU A 135 13.44 7.28 10.06
N TYR A 136 13.56 7.85 8.86
CA TYR A 136 12.40 8.42 8.16
C TYR A 136 11.43 7.32 7.68
N TYR A 137 11.98 6.20 7.21
CA TYR A 137 11.18 5.03 6.87
C TYR A 137 10.48 4.43 8.08
N ASP A 138 11.21 4.26 9.18
CA ASP A 138 10.69 3.74 10.45
C ASP A 138 9.51 4.59 10.95
N LEU A 139 9.72 5.92 11.02
CA LEU A 139 8.67 6.86 11.40
C LEU A 139 7.45 6.79 10.48
N ALA A 140 7.65 6.73 9.16
CA ALA A 140 6.56 6.68 8.20
C ALA A 140 5.73 5.40 8.35
N MET A 141 6.37 4.23 8.47
CA MET A 141 5.67 2.95 8.61
C MET A 141 4.95 2.85 9.97
N ASN A 142 5.57 3.33 11.04
CA ASN A 142 4.91 3.41 12.35
C ASN A 142 3.74 4.40 12.35
N ALA A 143 3.84 5.52 11.61
CA ALA A 143 2.71 6.42 11.41
C ALA A 143 1.56 5.72 10.67
N VAL A 144 1.84 4.89 9.64
CA VAL A 144 0.82 4.09 8.94
C VAL A 144 0.15 3.09 9.89
N ASN A 145 0.92 2.39 10.73
CA ASN A 145 0.37 1.47 11.73
C ASN A 145 -0.53 2.21 12.72
N ARG A 146 -0.06 3.35 13.23
CA ARG A 146 -0.81 4.14 14.20
C ARG A 146 -2.08 4.75 13.62
N MET A 147 -2.03 5.29 12.38
CA MET A 147 -3.22 5.85 11.74
C MET A 147 -4.28 4.77 11.48
N THR A 148 -3.88 3.56 11.11
CA THR A 148 -4.82 2.45 10.89
C THR A 148 -5.60 2.11 12.16
N LEU A 149 -4.91 2.06 13.30
CA LEU A 149 -5.55 1.84 14.61
C LEU A 149 -6.53 2.97 14.98
N VAL A 150 -6.21 4.23 14.63
CA VAL A 150 -7.09 5.37 14.89
C VAL A 150 -8.28 5.36 13.93
N MET A 151 -8.05 5.05 12.64
CA MET A 151 -9.11 4.91 11.63
C MET A 151 -10.17 3.87 12.07
N GLU A 152 -9.75 2.73 12.64
CA GLU A 152 -10.70 1.74 13.17
C GLU A 152 -11.68 2.37 14.18
N LYS A 153 -11.15 3.14 15.14
CA LYS A 153 -11.98 3.77 16.18
C LYS A 153 -12.98 4.77 15.64
N GLU A 154 -12.57 5.55 14.61
CA GLU A 154 -13.41 6.57 14.01
C GLU A 154 -14.42 5.98 13.00
N LEU A 155 -14.11 4.82 12.39
CA LEU A 155 -14.91 4.22 11.32
C LEU A 155 -15.84 3.10 11.78
N LYS A 156 -15.63 2.58 12.98
CA LYS A 156 -16.35 1.42 13.53
C LYS A 156 -17.87 1.58 13.50
N GLU A 157 -18.39 2.76 13.86
CA GLU A 157 -19.83 3.03 13.87
C GLU A 157 -20.45 3.01 12.46
N TYR A 158 -19.64 3.14 11.41
CA TYR A 158 -20.07 3.10 10.01
C TYR A 158 -19.85 1.74 9.34
N ASN A 159 -19.44 0.71 10.11
CA ASN A 159 -19.07 -0.61 9.58
C ASN A 159 -17.97 -0.55 8.49
N VAL A 160 -17.07 0.42 8.56
CA VAL A 160 -15.90 0.53 7.72
C VAL A 160 -14.69 0.04 8.51
N SER A 161 -13.97 -0.92 7.94
CA SER A 161 -12.79 -1.52 8.56
C SER A 161 -11.49 -0.92 7.99
N ALA A 162 -10.45 -0.86 8.81
CA ALA A 162 -9.12 -0.45 8.38
C ALA A 162 -8.08 -1.46 8.89
N VAL A 163 -7.23 -1.99 8.01
CA VAL A 163 -6.18 -2.97 8.33
C VAL A 163 -4.85 -2.49 7.78
N ALA A 164 -3.80 -2.55 8.58
CA ALA A 164 -2.43 -2.37 8.10
C ALA A 164 -1.87 -3.75 7.68
N LEU A 165 -1.49 -3.89 6.42
CA LEU A 165 -0.97 -5.11 5.86
C LEU A 165 0.55 -4.99 5.68
N CYS A 166 1.29 -5.85 6.36
CA CYS A 166 2.74 -5.88 6.34
C CYS A 166 3.25 -7.02 5.45
N PRO A 167 3.71 -6.74 4.24
CA PRO A 167 4.49 -7.70 3.47
C PRO A 167 5.87 -7.93 4.08
N GLY A 168 6.45 -9.09 3.81
CA GLY A 168 7.87 -9.31 3.95
C GLY A 168 8.67 -8.59 2.85
N TRP A 169 9.84 -9.12 2.52
CA TRP A 169 10.63 -8.59 1.41
C TRP A 169 9.94 -8.88 0.07
N MET A 170 9.28 -7.85 -0.48
CA MET A 170 8.61 -7.99 -1.78
C MET A 170 9.60 -7.99 -2.93
N ARG A 171 9.53 -9.02 -3.77
CA ARG A 171 10.28 -9.13 -5.03
C ARG A 171 9.61 -8.28 -6.11
N THR A 172 9.72 -6.95 -5.96
CA THR A 172 9.33 -6.02 -7.00
C THR A 172 10.44 -5.91 -8.05
N GLU A 173 10.12 -5.41 -9.23
CA GLU A 173 11.08 -5.16 -10.30
C GLU A 173 12.25 -4.31 -9.81
N ARG A 174 11.96 -3.28 -9.01
CA ARG A 174 12.99 -2.40 -8.43
C ARG A 174 13.91 -3.13 -7.46
N VAL A 175 13.38 -4.01 -6.63
CA VAL A 175 14.18 -4.82 -5.68
C VAL A 175 15.07 -5.80 -6.43
N VAL A 176 14.54 -6.43 -7.47
CA VAL A 176 15.29 -7.36 -8.33
C VAL A 176 16.43 -6.62 -9.05
N ASP A 177 16.13 -5.49 -9.69
CA ASP A 177 17.13 -4.70 -10.44
C ASP A 177 18.23 -4.13 -9.53
N ALA A 178 17.88 -3.79 -8.29
CA ALA A 178 18.83 -3.26 -7.32
C ALA A 178 19.69 -4.33 -6.64
N GLY A 179 19.35 -5.61 -6.82
CA GLY A 179 20.03 -6.73 -6.16
C GLY A 179 19.87 -6.72 -4.64
N PHE A 180 18.79 -6.15 -4.13
CA PHE A 180 18.48 -6.16 -2.71
C PHE A 180 17.65 -7.38 -2.33
N GLY A 181 17.85 -7.87 -1.11
CA GLY A 181 17.09 -8.94 -0.53
C GLY A 181 17.65 -9.38 0.80
N PRO A 182 16.90 -10.20 1.55
CA PRO A 182 17.41 -10.84 2.76
C PRO A 182 18.50 -11.86 2.40
N GLU A 183 19.43 -12.10 3.33
CA GLU A 183 20.57 -13.01 3.14
C GLU A 183 20.12 -14.45 2.85
N ASP A 184 19.00 -14.89 3.39
CA ASP A 184 18.40 -16.21 3.17
C ASP A 184 17.60 -16.35 1.87
N GLY A 185 17.46 -15.24 1.12
CA GLY A 185 16.73 -15.20 -0.14
C GLY A 185 15.20 -15.27 0.01
N ALA A 186 14.66 -15.20 1.22
CA ALA A 186 13.21 -15.27 1.48
C ALA A 186 12.51 -13.99 1.00
N THR A 187 11.83 -14.06 -0.14
CA THR A 187 11.12 -12.94 -0.76
C THR A 187 9.70 -13.31 -1.15
N GLU A 188 8.77 -12.36 -1.02
CA GLU A 188 7.39 -12.49 -1.42
C GLU A 188 7.16 -11.91 -2.83
N THR A 189 6.29 -12.55 -3.62
CA THR A 189 5.84 -11.91 -4.86
C THR A 189 4.76 -10.86 -4.57
N THR A 190 4.62 -9.89 -5.47
CA THR A 190 3.50 -8.93 -5.40
C THR A 190 2.14 -9.62 -5.48
N ALA A 191 2.06 -10.81 -6.12
CA ALA A 191 0.86 -11.64 -6.17
C ALA A 191 0.52 -12.25 -4.80
N TYR A 192 1.51 -12.59 -3.97
CA TYR A 192 1.28 -13.10 -2.62
C TYR A 192 0.59 -12.04 -1.75
N VAL A 193 1.07 -10.81 -1.80
CA VAL A 193 0.42 -9.67 -1.14
C VAL A 193 -0.99 -9.45 -1.70
N GLY A 194 -1.17 -9.55 -3.02
CA GLY A 194 -2.48 -9.49 -3.66
C GLY A 194 -3.47 -10.56 -3.15
N ARG A 195 -2.99 -11.78 -2.88
CA ARG A 195 -3.81 -12.85 -2.27
C ARG A 195 -4.25 -12.52 -0.85
N ALA A 196 -3.38 -11.88 -0.05
CA ALA A 196 -3.75 -11.39 1.27
C ALA A 196 -4.83 -10.31 1.19
N VAL A 197 -4.71 -9.37 0.24
CA VAL A 197 -5.74 -8.34 -0.01
C VAL A 197 -7.08 -8.99 -0.38
N VAL A 198 -7.08 -9.99 -1.28
CA VAL A 198 -8.30 -10.73 -1.66
C VAL A 198 -8.90 -11.46 -0.46
N ALA A 199 -8.08 -12.14 0.35
CA ALA A 199 -8.54 -12.84 1.54
C ALA A 199 -9.26 -11.89 2.51
N LEU A 200 -8.66 -10.74 2.81
CA LEU A 200 -9.29 -9.71 3.66
C LEU A 200 -10.57 -9.13 3.03
N ALA A 201 -10.56 -8.86 1.72
CA ALA A 201 -11.71 -8.27 1.02
C ALA A 201 -12.92 -9.21 0.92
N THR A 202 -12.69 -10.52 0.98
CA THR A 202 -13.73 -11.55 0.90
C THR A 202 -14.13 -12.14 2.26
N ASP A 203 -13.43 -11.78 3.34
CA ASP A 203 -13.74 -12.22 4.69
C ASP A 203 -14.97 -11.48 5.25
N ALA A 204 -16.04 -12.22 5.52
CA ALA A 204 -17.23 -11.68 6.18
C ALA A 204 -16.97 -11.17 7.61
N HIS A 205 -15.88 -11.60 8.22
CA HIS A 205 -15.49 -11.24 9.58
C HIS A 205 -14.29 -10.28 9.65
N VAL A 206 -13.93 -9.63 8.55
CA VAL A 206 -12.78 -8.71 8.45
C VAL A 206 -12.80 -7.61 9.53
N ALA A 207 -13.98 -7.23 10.02
CA ALA A 207 -14.14 -6.26 11.10
C ALA A 207 -13.40 -6.68 12.39
N SER A 208 -13.24 -7.98 12.64
CA SER A 208 -12.48 -8.49 13.81
C SER A 208 -10.97 -8.24 13.69
N LEU A 209 -10.48 -7.96 12.50
CA LEU A 209 -9.09 -7.63 12.20
C LEU A 209 -8.85 -6.13 12.09
N SER A 210 -9.91 -5.32 12.14
CA SER A 210 -9.82 -3.87 12.00
C SER A 210 -8.94 -3.26 13.10
N GLY A 211 -8.14 -2.27 12.76
CA GLY A 211 -7.17 -1.61 13.64
C GLY A 211 -5.86 -2.36 13.83
N ARG A 212 -5.76 -3.60 13.34
CA ARG A 212 -4.54 -4.41 13.47
C ARG A 212 -3.54 -4.13 12.35
N ALA A 213 -2.28 -4.27 12.70
CA ALA A 213 -1.20 -4.46 11.74
C ALA A 213 -0.90 -5.96 11.67
N ILE A 214 -0.92 -6.55 10.47
CA ILE A 214 -0.90 -8.01 10.28
C ILE A 214 0.06 -8.35 9.13
N GLU A 215 0.88 -9.36 9.33
CA GLU A 215 1.79 -9.85 8.30
C GLU A 215 1.06 -10.66 7.23
N VAL A 216 1.50 -10.53 5.98
CA VAL A 216 0.99 -11.36 4.88
C VAL A 216 1.15 -12.85 5.19
N ALA A 217 2.27 -13.26 5.79
CA ALA A 217 2.52 -14.64 6.18
C ALA A 217 1.55 -15.15 7.27
N GLU A 218 1.12 -14.30 8.22
CA GLU A 218 0.08 -14.64 9.21
C GLU A 218 -1.26 -14.91 8.50
N LEU A 219 -1.65 -14.02 7.57
CA LEU A 219 -2.89 -14.20 6.79
C LEU A 219 -2.81 -15.44 5.90
N ALA A 220 -1.66 -15.73 5.30
CA ALA A 220 -1.47 -16.93 4.50
C ALA A 220 -1.70 -18.22 5.30
N ARG A 221 -1.28 -18.24 6.56
CA ARG A 221 -1.57 -19.36 7.49
C ARG A 221 -3.06 -19.45 7.82
N THR A 222 -3.67 -18.29 8.12
CA THR A 222 -5.07 -18.23 8.55
C THR A 222 -6.04 -18.59 7.43
N TYR A 223 -5.80 -18.07 6.22
CA TYR A 223 -6.69 -18.27 5.07
C TYR A 223 -6.26 -19.39 4.11
N GLY A 224 -5.11 -20.01 4.35
CA GLY A 224 -4.66 -21.18 3.62
C GLY A 224 -4.09 -20.93 2.22
N PHE A 225 -3.73 -19.69 1.86
CA PHE A 225 -3.11 -19.39 0.56
C PHE A 225 -1.58 -19.54 0.59
N THR A 226 -0.98 -19.66 -0.59
CA THR A 226 0.46 -19.76 -0.82
C THR A 226 0.90 -18.67 -1.79
N ASP A 227 2.20 -18.50 -1.99
CA ASP A 227 2.72 -17.70 -3.10
C ASP A 227 2.53 -18.43 -4.45
N VAL A 228 2.90 -17.80 -5.56
CA VAL A 228 2.68 -18.32 -6.93
C VAL A 228 3.42 -19.61 -7.20
N ASP A 229 4.53 -19.85 -6.53
CA ASP A 229 5.35 -21.07 -6.62
C ASP A 229 4.94 -22.16 -5.61
N GLY A 230 3.86 -21.93 -4.84
CA GLY A 230 3.37 -22.82 -3.81
C GLY A 230 4.05 -22.68 -2.45
N THR A 231 5.02 -21.78 -2.30
CA THR A 231 5.69 -21.55 -1.02
C THR A 231 4.78 -20.85 -0.02
N ARG A 232 5.04 -21.10 1.26
CA ARG A 232 4.54 -20.33 2.40
C ARG A 232 5.74 -19.77 3.14
N LEU A 233 5.86 -18.46 3.13
CA LEU A 233 6.87 -17.83 3.96
C LEU A 233 6.41 -17.85 5.42
N PHE A 234 7.32 -18.15 6.30
CA PHE A 234 7.10 -18.12 7.74
C PHE A 234 7.73 -16.84 8.27
N THR A 235 7.01 -16.13 9.13
CA THR A 235 7.60 -15.09 9.98
C THR A 235 8.55 -15.76 10.96
N HIS A 236 9.74 -15.25 11.04
CA HIS A 236 10.73 -15.65 12.06
C HIS A 236 10.43 -14.97 13.38
#